data_1056513b2b68cd5e9f11ec94948ab4a3
#
_entry.id   1056513b2b68cd5e9f11ec94948ab4a3
#
_cell.length_a   1.000
_cell.length_b   1.000
_cell.length_c   1.000
_cell.angle_alpha   90.00
_cell.angle_beta   90.00
_cell.angle_gamma   90.00
#
_symmetry.space_group_name_H-M   'P 1'
#
loop_
_entity.id
_entity.type
_entity.pdbx_description
1 polymer ?
#
loop_
_entity_poly.entity_id
_entity_poly.type
_entity_poly.pdbx_seq_one_letter_code
_entity_poly.pdbx_strand_id
1 'polypeptide(L)'
;MEPDSKGRYLLITPARNEEKNLPEVSRSVAGQKITPVLWIIVDDGSTDGTPHILEDLKTKYSWIRSIRLPPRPRDITFHYSYVCKQGFDYTLEYCRENGIEYDYIGLLDADTILEENYFGKLIDEFEKDSSLGIASGGVYYDTGGKLSREVSDKNLPRGTGRLWRKACFLETGGYQVEPSPDSISNTKAILRGWQLKQYADVVEVQTRKTSAGEGLWNGYVKNGWMAHYVDKSLPMVLFNTLYYCLKSPYYTGTAYFYGYLNSVIKKDVKIQDMEIRNYYRSQGLGFLFSRVSGVLNNNSTEPEQGEQ
;
A
#
# COMPACT_ATOMS: atom_id res chain seq x y z
N MET A 1 -4.34 3.03 -36.74
CA MET A 1 -4.78 3.75 -35.54
C MET A 1 -3.77 3.39 -34.46
N GLU A 2 -2.90 4.33 -34.09
CA GLU A 2 -2.09 4.14 -32.89
C GLU A 2 -3.05 3.96 -31.72
N PRO A 3 -2.82 2.99 -30.81
CA PRO A 3 -3.66 2.84 -29.63
C PRO A 3 -3.59 4.16 -28.85
N ASP A 4 -4.75 4.63 -28.43
CA ASP A 4 -4.92 5.86 -27.63
C ASP A 4 -3.85 5.89 -26.53
N SER A 5 -2.91 6.85 -26.61
CA SER A 5 -1.66 6.86 -25.83
C SER A 5 -1.88 7.22 -24.36
N LYS A 6 -3.13 7.27 -23.90
CA LYS A 6 -3.52 7.64 -22.54
C LYS A 6 -3.61 6.41 -21.64
N GLY A 7 -3.06 6.54 -20.44
CA GLY A 7 -3.24 5.56 -19.38
C GLY A 7 -2.22 4.41 -19.34
N ARG A 8 -1.03 4.62 -19.92
CA ARG A 8 0.05 3.61 -19.86
C ARG A 8 0.57 3.48 -18.44
N TYR A 9 0.54 2.27 -17.90
CA TYR A 9 1.06 2.06 -16.55
C TYR A 9 2.04 0.89 -16.47
N LEU A 10 2.97 1.02 -15.54
CA LEU A 10 3.87 -0.04 -15.10
C LEU A 10 3.28 -0.73 -13.89
N LEU A 11 3.54 -2.03 -13.73
CA LEU A 11 3.10 -2.78 -12.55
C LEU A 11 4.26 -3.55 -11.95
N ILE A 12 4.36 -3.52 -10.62
CA ILE A 12 5.34 -4.28 -9.85
C ILE A 12 4.61 -5.22 -8.89
N THR A 13 5.06 -6.47 -8.77
CA THR A 13 4.50 -7.46 -7.85
C THR A 13 5.61 -8.20 -7.12
N PRO A 14 5.78 -8.03 -5.80
CA PRO A 14 6.63 -8.91 -5.01
C PRO A 14 5.93 -10.26 -4.82
N ALA A 15 6.66 -11.36 -5.01
CA ALA A 15 6.13 -12.71 -4.87
C ALA A 15 7.12 -13.60 -4.11
N ARG A 16 6.64 -14.36 -3.14
CA ARG A 16 7.41 -15.40 -2.45
C ARG A 16 6.51 -16.55 -2.03
N ASN A 17 6.71 -17.71 -2.65
CA ASN A 17 5.92 -18.92 -2.42
C ASN A 17 4.43 -18.67 -2.68
N GLU A 18 4.12 -18.17 -3.87
CA GLU A 18 2.78 -17.78 -4.30
C GLU A 18 2.19 -18.70 -5.39
N GLU A 19 2.64 -19.96 -5.45
CA GLU A 19 2.17 -20.93 -6.44
C GLU A 19 0.64 -21.08 -6.49
N LYS A 20 -0.04 -20.87 -5.34
CA LYS A 20 -1.49 -20.99 -5.22
C LYS A 20 -2.24 -19.73 -5.66
N ASN A 21 -1.68 -18.54 -5.40
CA ASN A 21 -2.35 -17.27 -5.65
C ASN A 21 -1.99 -16.67 -7.02
N LEU A 22 -0.71 -16.76 -7.42
CA LEU A 22 -0.20 -16.11 -8.62
C LEU A 22 -0.96 -16.46 -9.92
N PRO A 23 -1.47 -17.71 -10.14
CA PRO A 23 -2.27 -18.02 -11.33
C PRO A 23 -3.57 -17.21 -11.42
N GLU A 24 -4.21 -16.92 -10.30
CA GLU A 24 -5.47 -16.17 -10.28
C GLU A 24 -5.21 -14.66 -10.36
N VAL A 25 -4.21 -14.16 -9.64
CA VAL A 25 -3.75 -12.78 -9.74
C VAL A 25 -3.33 -12.46 -11.17
N SER A 26 -2.55 -13.34 -11.81
CA SER A 26 -2.11 -13.12 -13.20
C SER A 26 -3.28 -13.13 -14.21
N ARG A 27 -4.30 -13.96 -14.00
CA ARG A 27 -5.53 -13.90 -14.80
C ARG A 27 -6.27 -12.58 -14.63
N SER A 28 -6.36 -12.08 -13.38
CA SER A 28 -7.06 -10.81 -13.10
C SER A 28 -6.32 -9.60 -13.70
N VAL A 29 -4.99 -9.61 -13.74
CA VAL A 29 -4.20 -8.56 -14.40
C VAL A 29 -4.26 -8.68 -15.92
N ALA A 30 -4.15 -9.88 -16.47
CA ALA A 30 -4.24 -10.09 -17.92
C ALA A 30 -5.65 -9.84 -18.48
N GLY A 31 -6.69 -9.95 -17.65
CA GLY A 31 -8.08 -9.64 -17.97
C GLY A 31 -8.46 -8.18 -17.80
N GLN A 32 -7.54 -7.29 -17.41
CA GLN A 32 -7.83 -5.86 -17.29
C GLN A 32 -8.19 -5.25 -18.65
N LYS A 33 -9.13 -4.30 -18.68
CA LYS A 33 -9.46 -3.55 -19.92
C LYS A 33 -8.28 -2.74 -20.43
N ILE A 34 -7.45 -2.20 -19.53
CA ILE A 34 -6.17 -1.58 -19.83
C ILE A 34 -5.11 -2.45 -19.17
N THR A 35 -4.29 -3.14 -19.97
CA THR A 35 -3.17 -3.95 -19.46
C THR A 35 -1.93 -3.09 -19.23
N PRO A 36 -1.06 -3.47 -18.27
CA PRO A 36 0.20 -2.74 -18.08
C PRO A 36 1.09 -2.82 -19.32
N VAL A 37 1.82 -1.74 -19.62
CA VAL A 37 2.84 -1.75 -20.69
C VAL A 37 4.04 -2.61 -20.31
N LEU A 38 4.28 -2.78 -19.02
CA LEU A 38 5.28 -3.66 -18.45
C LEU A 38 4.85 -4.09 -17.03
N TRP A 39 4.91 -5.39 -16.76
CA TRP A 39 4.70 -5.96 -15.43
C TRP A 39 5.93 -6.71 -14.98
N ILE A 40 6.56 -6.24 -13.90
CA ILE A 40 7.71 -6.89 -13.30
C ILE A 40 7.27 -7.66 -12.05
N ILE A 41 7.50 -8.98 -12.04
CA ILE A 41 7.24 -9.82 -10.88
C ILE A 41 8.58 -10.16 -10.24
N VAL A 42 8.73 -9.80 -8.96
CA VAL A 42 9.97 -10.00 -8.19
C VAL A 42 9.84 -11.28 -7.38
N ASP A 43 10.50 -12.34 -7.81
CA ASP A 43 10.60 -13.59 -7.05
C ASP A 43 11.63 -13.44 -5.92
N ASP A 44 11.16 -13.34 -4.68
CA ASP A 44 11.98 -13.24 -3.48
C ASP A 44 12.48 -14.64 -3.01
N GLY A 45 13.14 -15.35 -3.90
CA GLY A 45 13.76 -16.65 -3.60
C GLY A 45 12.74 -17.74 -3.26
N SER A 46 11.65 -17.85 -4.01
CA SER A 46 10.63 -18.90 -3.82
C SER A 46 11.22 -20.30 -3.92
N THR A 47 10.65 -21.21 -3.12
CA THR A 47 11.04 -22.64 -3.04
C THR A 47 9.93 -23.60 -3.47
N ASP A 48 8.77 -23.08 -3.82
CA ASP A 48 7.59 -23.79 -4.36
C ASP A 48 7.53 -23.69 -5.89
N GLY A 49 6.37 -23.94 -6.50
CA GLY A 49 6.12 -23.86 -7.94
C GLY A 49 6.10 -22.44 -8.52
N THR A 50 6.26 -21.38 -7.72
CA THR A 50 6.21 -19.97 -8.19
C THR A 50 7.16 -19.70 -9.37
N PRO A 51 8.46 -20.11 -9.35
CA PRO A 51 9.36 -19.85 -10.48
C PRO A 51 8.88 -20.46 -11.79
N HIS A 52 8.27 -21.65 -11.75
CA HIS A 52 7.76 -22.30 -12.96
C HIS A 52 6.58 -21.53 -13.56
N ILE A 53 5.65 -21.07 -12.71
CA ILE A 53 4.53 -20.22 -13.13
C ILE A 53 5.03 -18.93 -13.79
N LEU A 54 6.09 -18.32 -13.26
CA LEU A 54 6.68 -17.09 -13.82
C LEU A 54 7.27 -17.33 -15.24
N GLU A 55 7.89 -18.48 -15.49
CA GLU A 55 8.39 -18.82 -16.84
C GLU A 55 7.23 -18.98 -17.83
N ASP A 56 6.14 -19.65 -17.42
CA ASP A 56 4.92 -19.80 -18.24
C ASP A 56 4.31 -18.44 -18.57
N LEU A 57 4.22 -17.55 -17.58
CA LEU A 57 3.68 -16.20 -17.77
C LEU A 57 4.50 -15.36 -18.75
N LYS A 58 5.83 -15.41 -18.67
CA LYS A 58 6.74 -14.72 -19.60
C LYS A 58 6.62 -15.25 -21.03
N THR A 59 6.39 -16.55 -21.18
CA THR A 59 6.19 -17.17 -22.48
C THR A 59 4.86 -16.74 -23.10
N LYS A 60 3.82 -16.61 -22.26
CA LYS A 60 2.47 -16.28 -22.69
C LYS A 60 2.26 -14.80 -22.99
N TYR A 61 2.92 -13.90 -22.24
CA TYR A 61 2.71 -12.46 -22.29
C TYR A 61 4.04 -11.71 -22.45
N SER A 62 4.24 -11.05 -23.60
CA SER A 62 5.46 -10.33 -23.92
C SER A 62 5.74 -9.11 -23.01
N TRP A 63 4.72 -8.59 -22.33
CA TRP A 63 4.80 -7.47 -21.40
C TRP A 63 5.06 -7.90 -19.95
N ILE A 64 5.19 -9.21 -19.66
CA ILE A 64 5.57 -9.72 -18.34
C ILE A 64 7.06 -10.07 -18.33
N ARG A 65 7.73 -9.67 -17.26
CA ARG A 65 9.08 -10.08 -16.93
C ARG A 65 9.18 -10.47 -15.47
N SER A 66 10.17 -11.25 -15.10
CA SER A 66 10.48 -11.54 -13.71
C SER A 66 11.96 -11.35 -13.42
N ILE A 67 12.23 -10.93 -12.20
CA ILE A 67 13.57 -10.95 -11.62
C ILE A 67 13.54 -11.85 -10.39
N ARG A 68 14.65 -12.59 -10.15
CA ARG A 68 14.78 -13.44 -8.97
C ARG A 68 15.85 -12.89 -8.05
N LEU A 69 15.49 -12.65 -6.80
CA LEU A 69 16.42 -12.23 -5.77
C LEU A 69 17.06 -13.46 -5.09
N PRO A 70 18.32 -13.33 -4.63
CA PRO A 70 18.93 -14.39 -3.83
C PRO A 70 18.18 -14.54 -2.50
N PRO A 71 18.05 -15.77 -1.99
CA PRO A 71 17.43 -16.01 -0.70
C PRO A 71 18.10 -15.19 0.41
N ARG A 72 17.33 -14.49 1.23
CA ARG A 72 17.82 -13.72 2.37
C ARG A 72 17.07 -14.10 3.64
N PRO A 73 17.69 -13.96 4.82
CA PRO A 73 16.96 -14.03 6.08
C PRO A 73 15.81 -13.01 6.08
N ARG A 74 14.63 -13.44 6.50
CA ARG A 74 13.44 -12.60 6.49
C ARG A 74 13.49 -11.57 7.63
N ASP A 75 13.88 -10.35 7.33
CA ASP A 75 13.61 -9.20 8.20
C ASP A 75 12.15 -8.75 7.98
N ILE A 76 11.30 -9.01 8.96
CA ILE A 76 9.86 -8.71 8.88
C ILE A 76 9.61 -7.20 8.72
N THR A 77 10.58 -6.37 9.08
CA THR A 77 10.41 -4.91 9.15
C THR A 77 10.66 -4.23 7.80
N PHE A 78 11.79 -4.52 7.14
CA PHE A 78 12.22 -3.83 5.93
C PHE A 78 12.23 -4.72 4.68
N HIS A 79 12.14 -6.04 4.84
CA HIS A 79 12.35 -6.98 3.75
C HIS A 79 11.34 -6.80 2.60
N TYR A 80 10.05 -6.63 2.93
CA TYR A 80 9.01 -6.39 1.94
C TYR A 80 9.31 -5.14 1.08
N SER A 81 9.61 -4.02 1.73
CA SER A 81 9.92 -2.78 1.02
C SER A 81 11.22 -2.85 0.23
N TYR A 82 12.21 -3.63 0.70
CA TYR A 82 13.42 -3.92 -0.06
C TYR A 82 13.10 -4.67 -1.36
N VAL A 83 12.29 -5.74 -1.29
CA VAL A 83 11.88 -6.51 -2.48
C VAL A 83 11.13 -5.63 -3.49
N CYS A 84 10.16 -4.83 -3.00
CA CYS A 84 9.46 -3.86 -3.85
C CYS A 84 10.43 -2.87 -4.50
N LYS A 85 11.36 -2.31 -3.72
CA LYS A 85 12.37 -1.35 -4.24
C LYS A 85 13.20 -1.96 -5.37
N GLN A 86 13.65 -3.21 -5.24
CA GLN A 86 14.36 -3.91 -6.32
C GLN A 86 13.51 -3.99 -7.60
N GLY A 87 12.20 -4.27 -7.44
CA GLY A 87 11.26 -4.29 -8.57
C GLY A 87 11.11 -2.92 -9.23
N PHE A 88 10.91 -1.87 -8.42
CA PHE A 88 10.80 -0.50 -8.95
C PHE A 88 12.07 -0.06 -9.66
N ASP A 89 13.25 -0.26 -9.07
CA ASP A 89 14.52 0.15 -9.66
C ASP A 89 14.77 -0.56 -10.99
N TYR A 90 14.59 -1.87 -11.02
CA TYR A 90 14.71 -2.64 -12.25
C TYR A 90 13.71 -2.17 -13.32
N THR A 91 12.46 -1.93 -12.94
CA THR A 91 11.41 -1.48 -13.87
C THR A 91 11.76 -0.16 -14.52
N LEU A 92 12.19 0.82 -13.72
CA LEU A 92 12.54 2.16 -14.20
C LEU A 92 13.78 2.13 -15.10
N GLU A 93 14.79 1.33 -14.74
CA GLU A 93 15.99 1.16 -15.56
C GLU A 93 15.66 0.49 -16.89
N TYR A 94 14.89 -0.59 -16.85
CA TYR A 94 14.44 -1.31 -18.04
C TYR A 94 13.64 -0.40 -19.00
N CYS A 95 12.72 0.41 -18.47
CA CYS A 95 11.96 1.38 -19.28
C CYS A 95 12.88 2.42 -19.94
N ARG A 96 13.85 2.94 -19.19
CA ARG A 96 14.82 3.91 -19.71
C ARG A 96 15.65 3.32 -20.86
N GLU A 97 16.13 2.10 -20.72
CA GLU A 97 16.98 1.42 -21.71
C GLU A 97 16.22 1.04 -22.99
N ASN A 98 14.93 0.70 -22.83
CA ASN A 98 14.10 0.23 -23.95
C ASN A 98 13.14 1.30 -24.50
N GLY A 99 13.23 2.55 -24.04
CA GLY A 99 12.39 3.65 -24.51
C GLY A 99 10.90 3.43 -24.20
N ILE A 100 10.55 2.73 -23.10
CA ILE A 100 9.16 2.47 -22.73
C ILE A 100 8.59 3.68 -21.99
N GLU A 101 7.62 4.31 -22.61
CA GLU A 101 6.90 5.44 -22.03
C GLU A 101 5.75 4.96 -21.14
N TYR A 102 5.54 5.65 -20.01
CA TYR A 102 4.47 5.38 -19.04
C TYR A 102 4.01 6.68 -18.36
N ASP A 103 2.79 6.67 -17.88
CA ASP A 103 2.13 7.80 -17.21
C ASP A 103 1.91 7.50 -15.72
N TYR A 104 1.76 6.21 -15.38
CA TYR A 104 1.53 5.74 -14.02
C TYR A 104 2.43 4.56 -13.68
N ILE A 105 2.66 4.36 -12.37
CA ILE A 105 3.41 3.22 -11.86
C ILE A 105 2.65 2.60 -10.68
N GLY A 106 2.50 1.27 -10.66
CA GLY A 106 1.66 0.57 -9.70
C GLY A 106 2.39 -0.50 -8.90
N LEU A 107 1.82 -0.83 -7.76
CA LEU A 107 2.21 -1.94 -6.90
C LEU A 107 1.00 -2.82 -6.63
N LEU A 108 1.14 -4.12 -6.84
CA LEU A 108 0.13 -5.13 -6.60
C LEU A 108 0.74 -6.32 -5.87
N ASP A 109 0.15 -6.74 -4.76
CA ASP A 109 0.61 -7.94 -4.07
C ASP A 109 0.19 -9.21 -4.81
N ALA A 110 1.00 -10.28 -4.71
CA ALA A 110 0.79 -11.55 -5.40
C ALA A 110 -0.40 -12.38 -4.85
N ASP A 111 -1.14 -11.85 -3.88
CA ASP A 111 -2.34 -12.44 -3.29
C ASP A 111 -3.59 -11.53 -3.42
N THR A 112 -3.53 -10.55 -4.32
CA THR A 112 -4.60 -9.57 -4.55
C THR A 112 -5.20 -9.75 -5.93
N ILE A 113 -6.48 -10.07 -6.00
CA ILE A 113 -7.26 -10.27 -7.22
C ILE A 113 -8.03 -8.99 -7.52
N LEU A 114 -7.96 -8.52 -8.75
CA LEU A 114 -8.55 -7.27 -9.20
C LEU A 114 -9.86 -7.52 -9.98
N GLU A 115 -10.83 -6.61 -9.86
CA GLU A 115 -11.96 -6.56 -10.77
C GLU A 115 -11.52 -6.21 -12.21
N GLU A 116 -12.34 -6.53 -13.22
CA GLU A 116 -11.99 -6.47 -14.65
C GLU A 116 -11.52 -5.09 -15.15
N ASN A 117 -11.95 -4.00 -14.55
CA ASN A 117 -11.59 -2.63 -14.95
C ASN A 117 -10.96 -1.82 -13.82
N TYR A 118 -10.22 -2.48 -12.94
CA TYR A 118 -9.65 -1.86 -11.75
C TYR A 118 -8.75 -0.68 -12.09
N PHE A 119 -7.69 -0.93 -12.86
CA PHE A 119 -6.75 0.13 -13.23
C PHE A 119 -7.34 1.17 -14.17
N GLY A 120 -8.27 0.76 -15.07
CA GLY A 120 -8.99 1.70 -15.92
C GLY A 120 -9.78 2.73 -15.13
N LYS A 121 -10.53 2.28 -14.09
CA LYS A 121 -11.27 3.18 -13.20
C LYS A 121 -10.35 4.14 -12.44
N LEU A 122 -9.20 3.67 -11.95
CA LEU A 122 -8.23 4.54 -11.26
C LEU A 122 -7.62 5.57 -12.22
N ILE A 123 -7.27 5.16 -13.45
CA ILE A 123 -6.73 6.04 -14.48
C ILE A 123 -7.75 7.11 -14.84
N ASP A 124 -9.02 6.77 -15.01
CA ASP A 124 -10.09 7.75 -15.26
C ASP A 124 -10.18 8.83 -14.16
N GLU A 125 -9.93 8.45 -12.90
CA GLU A 125 -9.91 9.40 -11.79
C GLU A 125 -8.67 10.30 -11.82
N PHE A 126 -7.50 9.76 -12.18
CA PHE A 126 -6.30 10.56 -12.40
C PHE A 126 -6.46 11.57 -13.55
N GLU A 127 -7.17 11.20 -14.63
CA GLU A 127 -7.41 12.09 -15.75
C GLU A 127 -8.38 13.24 -15.40
N LYS A 128 -9.34 12.97 -14.48
CA LYS A 128 -10.28 14.00 -13.97
C LYS A 128 -9.61 15.00 -13.03
N ASP A 129 -8.60 14.57 -12.28
CA ASP A 129 -7.94 15.39 -11.27
C ASP A 129 -6.41 15.33 -11.41
N SER A 130 -5.84 16.39 -11.97
CA SER A 130 -4.38 16.51 -12.16
C SER A 130 -3.61 16.65 -10.84
N SER A 131 -4.27 16.99 -9.74
CA SER A 131 -3.67 17.07 -8.40
C SER A 131 -3.62 15.73 -7.69
N LEU A 132 -4.33 14.69 -8.20
CA LEU A 132 -4.30 13.34 -7.66
C LEU A 132 -2.95 12.70 -7.94
N GLY A 133 -2.20 12.43 -6.88
CA GLY A 133 -0.86 11.84 -6.94
C GLY A 133 -0.84 10.34 -6.72
N ILE A 134 -1.67 9.81 -5.80
CA ILE A 134 -1.75 8.39 -5.47
C ILE A 134 -3.20 7.97 -5.32
N ALA A 135 -3.56 6.84 -5.93
CA ALA A 135 -4.89 6.24 -5.78
C ALA A 135 -4.80 4.73 -5.57
N SER A 136 -5.79 4.16 -4.88
CA SER A 136 -6.02 2.71 -4.77
C SER A 136 -7.50 2.39 -4.71
N GLY A 137 -7.86 1.13 -4.90
CA GLY A 137 -9.20 0.63 -4.67
C GLY A 137 -9.52 0.33 -3.22
N GLY A 138 -10.74 -0.16 -2.97
CA GLY A 138 -11.18 -0.69 -1.69
C GLY A 138 -10.80 -2.16 -1.56
N VAL A 139 -10.19 -2.51 -0.41
CA VAL A 139 -9.80 -3.89 -0.09
C VAL A 139 -10.99 -4.66 0.44
N TYR A 140 -11.22 -5.83 -0.13
CA TYR A 140 -12.25 -6.76 0.27
C TYR A 140 -11.65 -8.14 0.61
N TYR A 141 -12.31 -8.86 1.48
CA TYR A 141 -12.02 -10.24 1.83
C TYR A 141 -13.22 -11.12 1.52
N ASP A 142 -13.01 -12.29 0.93
CA ASP A 142 -14.06 -13.28 0.79
C ASP A 142 -14.23 -14.04 2.12
N THR A 143 -15.43 -13.97 2.69
CA THR A 143 -15.83 -14.67 3.91
C THR A 143 -16.92 -15.68 3.60
N GLY A 144 -16.57 -16.69 2.78
CA GLY A 144 -17.51 -17.76 2.41
C GLY A 144 -18.54 -17.34 1.36
N GLY A 145 -18.10 -16.63 0.32
CA GLY A 145 -18.93 -16.14 -0.80
C GLY A 145 -19.58 -14.78 -0.57
N LYS A 146 -19.31 -14.15 0.58
CA LYS A 146 -19.72 -12.76 0.86
C LYS A 146 -18.48 -11.87 0.99
N LEU A 147 -18.38 -10.84 0.13
CA LEU A 147 -17.33 -9.86 0.20
C LEU A 147 -17.54 -8.93 1.42
N SER A 148 -16.54 -8.87 2.28
CA SER A 148 -16.50 -7.97 3.43
C SER A 148 -15.43 -6.91 3.19
N ARG A 149 -15.82 -5.63 3.18
CA ARG A 149 -14.88 -4.53 2.97
C ARG A 149 -14.05 -4.28 4.22
N GLU A 150 -12.75 -4.05 4.02
CA GLU A 150 -11.90 -3.51 5.07
C GLU A 150 -12.22 -2.03 5.28
N VAL A 151 -12.52 -1.66 6.54
CA VAL A 151 -12.76 -0.25 6.89
C VAL A 151 -11.42 0.47 6.96
N SER A 152 -11.23 1.46 6.10
CA SER A 152 -10.01 2.28 6.00
C SER A 152 -10.36 3.75 5.74
N ASP A 153 -9.40 4.64 5.99
CA ASP A 153 -9.55 6.05 5.66
C ASP A 153 -9.54 6.24 4.13
N LYS A 154 -10.62 6.81 3.60
CA LYS A 154 -10.80 7.06 2.15
C LYS A 154 -9.75 8.00 1.53
N ASN A 155 -9.01 8.73 2.36
CA ASN A 155 -7.96 9.64 1.92
C ASN A 155 -6.55 9.00 2.01
N LEU A 156 -6.46 7.72 2.38
CA LEU A 156 -5.18 7.00 2.51
C LEU A 156 -5.19 5.76 1.63
N PRO A 157 -4.62 5.84 0.41
CA PRO A 157 -4.44 4.69 -0.46
C PRO A 157 -3.71 3.54 0.23
N ARG A 158 -4.15 2.31 -0.04
CA ARG A 158 -3.56 1.08 0.52
C ARG A 158 -2.21 0.76 -0.12
N GLY A 159 -1.48 -0.18 0.47
CA GLY A 159 -0.17 -0.61 -0.02
C GLY A 159 -0.24 -1.38 -1.33
N THR A 160 -1.27 -2.23 -1.49
CA THR A 160 -1.52 -3.02 -2.70
C THR A 160 -2.54 -2.36 -3.62
N GLY A 161 -2.63 -2.78 -4.87
CA GLY A 161 -3.57 -2.26 -5.85
C GLY A 161 -3.44 -0.75 -6.13
N ARG A 162 -2.32 -0.15 -5.76
CA ARG A 162 -2.14 1.30 -5.85
C ARG A 162 -1.43 1.73 -7.12
N LEU A 163 -1.82 2.90 -7.60
CA LEU A 163 -1.12 3.64 -8.66
C LEU A 163 -0.59 4.97 -8.12
N TRP A 164 0.57 5.34 -8.60
CA TRP A 164 1.12 6.70 -8.52
C TRP A 164 1.09 7.35 -9.90
N ARG A 165 0.74 8.62 -9.97
CA ARG A 165 1.10 9.45 -11.11
C ARG A 165 2.62 9.52 -11.22
N LYS A 166 3.19 9.39 -12.43
CA LYS A 166 4.65 9.44 -12.66
C LYS A 166 5.30 10.66 -12.01
N ALA A 167 4.74 11.85 -12.17
CA ALA A 167 5.27 13.07 -11.57
C ALA A 167 5.33 12.96 -10.04
N CYS A 168 4.24 12.54 -9.38
CA CYS A 168 4.19 12.35 -7.94
C CYS A 168 5.24 11.33 -7.47
N PHE A 169 5.37 10.21 -8.17
CA PHE A 169 6.36 9.17 -7.83
C PHE A 169 7.80 9.71 -7.88
N LEU A 170 8.14 10.47 -8.93
CA LEU A 170 9.49 11.03 -9.08
C LEU A 170 9.77 12.14 -8.07
N GLU A 171 8.83 13.08 -7.87
CA GLU A 171 8.97 14.19 -6.90
C GLU A 171 9.09 13.72 -5.45
N THR A 172 8.49 12.58 -5.12
CA THR A 172 8.59 11.97 -3.78
C THR A 172 9.85 11.13 -3.58
N GLY A 173 10.70 11.02 -4.61
CA GLY A 173 11.96 10.26 -4.59
C GLY A 173 11.77 8.77 -4.81
N GLY A 174 10.66 8.35 -5.43
CA GLY A 174 10.35 6.97 -5.74
C GLY A 174 9.97 6.11 -4.53
N TYR A 175 10.07 4.80 -4.67
CA TYR A 175 9.74 3.87 -3.60
C TYR A 175 10.89 3.75 -2.60
N GLN A 176 10.58 3.82 -1.31
CA GLN A 176 11.56 3.83 -0.22
C GLN A 176 11.60 2.50 0.53
N VAL A 177 12.79 2.10 1.00
CA VAL A 177 12.96 0.93 1.88
C VAL A 177 12.65 1.36 3.31
N GLU A 178 11.39 1.18 3.70
CA GLU A 178 10.85 1.63 4.99
C GLU A 178 9.89 0.60 5.60
N PRO A 179 9.67 0.59 6.92
CA PRO A 179 8.81 -0.40 7.58
C PRO A 179 7.32 -0.32 7.19
N SER A 180 6.87 0.87 6.80
CA SER A 180 5.51 1.13 6.29
C SER A 180 5.62 2.01 5.06
N PRO A 181 6.09 1.45 3.93
CA PRO A 181 6.45 2.22 2.75
C PRO A 181 5.25 2.96 2.13
N ASP A 182 4.05 2.42 2.28
CA ASP A 182 2.79 3.04 1.89
C ASP A 182 2.51 4.33 2.68
N SER A 183 2.65 4.30 3.99
CA SER A 183 2.47 5.46 4.86
C SER A 183 3.52 6.55 4.59
N ILE A 184 4.77 6.15 4.34
CA ILE A 184 5.86 7.08 4.01
C ILE A 184 5.61 7.72 2.63
N SER A 185 5.25 6.94 1.61
CA SER A 185 4.86 7.44 0.30
C SER A 185 3.70 8.43 0.37
N ASN A 186 2.65 8.07 1.13
CA ASN A 186 1.50 8.95 1.34
C ASN A 186 1.92 10.27 1.98
N THR A 187 2.74 10.23 3.03
CA THR A 187 3.22 11.43 3.71
C THR A 187 4.06 12.31 2.79
N LYS A 188 4.97 11.73 2.02
CA LYS A 188 5.78 12.49 1.04
C LYS A 188 4.92 13.15 -0.03
N ALA A 189 3.91 12.46 -0.52
CA ALA A 189 2.99 13.03 -1.51
C ALA A 189 2.19 14.21 -0.93
N ILE A 190 1.67 14.08 0.31
CA ILE A 190 0.99 15.17 1.01
C ILE A 190 1.90 16.39 1.18
N LEU A 191 3.17 16.18 1.55
CA LEU A 191 4.16 17.27 1.72
C LEU A 191 4.50 17.99 0.41
N ARG A 192 4.27 17.35 -0.75
CA ARG A 192 4.40 17.95 -2.09
C ARG A 192 3.10 18.58 -2.60
N GLY A 193 2.02 18.53 -1.80
CA GLY A 193 0.71 19.08 -2.20
C GLY A 193 -0.15 18.16 -3.06
N TRP A 194 0.26 16.89 -3.26
CA TRP A 194 -0.52 15.90 -3.98
C TRP A 194 -1.73 15.44 -3.18
N GLN A 195 -2.84 15.24 -3.86
CA GLN A 195 -4.01 14.59 -3.29
C GLN A 195 -3.88 13.07 -3.32
N LEU A 196 -4.47 12.43 -2.32
CA LEU A 196 -4.49 10.98 -2.15
C LEU A 196 -5.93 10.51 -2.03
N LYS A 197 -6.28 9.37 -2.66
CA LYS A 197 -7.64 8.86 -2.55
C LYS A 197 -7.73 7.35 -2.64
N GLN A 198 -8.61 6.77 -1.83
CA GLN A 198 -9.04 5.39 -1.93
C GLN A 198 -10.48 5.35 -2.47
N TYR A 199 -10.70 4.63 -3.56
CA TYR A 199 -12.00 4.47 -4.20
C TYR A 199 -12.64 3.16 -3.77
N ALA A 200 -13.67 3.25 -2.93
CA ALA A 200 -14.30 2.09 -2.34
C ALA A 200 -15.04 1.19 -3.36
N ASP A 201 -15.49 1.78 -4.45
CA ASP A 201 -16.21 1.15 -5.56
C ASP A 201 -15.30 0.53 -6.62
N VAL A 202 -13.99 0.73 -6.48
CA VAL A 202 -12.94 0.04 -7.25
C VAL A 202 -12.46 -1.14 -6.42
N VAL A 203 -12.83 -2.37 -6.81
CA VAL A 203 -12.75 -3.54 -5.93
C VAL A 203 -11.48 -4.35 -6.16
N GLU A 204 -10.75 -4.60 -5.06
CA GLU A 204 -9.70 -5.60 -4.99
C GLU A 204 -9.99 -6.60 -3.86
N VAL A 205 -9.74 -7.89 -4.12
CA VAL A 205 -10.00 -8.97 -3.17
C VAL A 205 -8.67 -9.59 -2.74
N GLN A 206 -8.37 -9.51 -1.45
CA GLN A 206 -7.21 -10.19 -0.88
C GLN A 206 -7.57 -11.60 -0.44
N THR A 207 -6.74 -12.57 -0.83
CA THR A 207 -6.93 -13.99 -0.46
C THR A 207 -6.56 -14.29 0.98
N ARG A 208 -5.74 -13.41 1.60
CA ARG A 208 -5.26 -13.55 2.99
C ARG A 208 -5.52 -12.26 3.77
N LYS A 209 -5.96 -12.39 5.03
CA LYS A 209 -6.04 -11.25 5.95
C LYS A 209 -4.64 -10.88 6.43
N THR A 210 -4.17 -9.69 6.08
CA THR A 210 -2.81 -9.20 6.33
C THR A 210 -2.43 -9.15 7.83
N SER A 211 -3.39 -8.95 8.73
CA SER A 211 -3.18 -8.76 10.17
C SER A 211 -3.52 -9.97 11.06
N ALA A 212 -3.99 -11.08 10.47
CA ALA A 212 -4.46 -12.23 11.26
C ALA A 212 -3.32 -13.14 11.82
N GLY A 213 -2.10 -13.03 11.27
CA GLY A 213 -1.00 -13.95 11.61
C GLY A 213 -0.31 -13.70 12.95
N GLU A 214 -0.32 -12.47 13.47
CA GLU A 214 0.48 -12.09 14.65
C GLU A 214 -0.36 -11.75 15.91
N GLY A 215 -1.69 -11.74 15.79
CA GLY A 215 -2.62 -11.33 16.85
C GLY A 215 -2.66 -9.80 17.06
N LEU A 216 -3.78 -9.32 17.60
CA LEU A 216 -4.02 -7.88 17.78
C LEU A 216 -2.99 -7.20 18.69
N TRP A 217 -2.54 -7.88 19.75
CA TRP A 217 -1.52 -7.33 20.66
C TRP A 217 -0.25 -6.96 19.91
N ASN A 218 0.35 -7.91 19.18
CA ASN A 218 1.60 -7.69 18.46
C ASN A 218 1.45 -6.62 17.36
N GLY A 219 0.32 -6.58 16.68
CA GLY A 219 0.01 -5.53 15.70
C GLY A 219 0.05 -4.14 16.32
N TYR A 220 -0.56 -3.95 17.49
CA TYR A 220 -0.53 -2.65 18.19
C TYR A 220 0.83 -2.33 18.82
N VAL A 221 1.58 -3.32 19.31
CA VAL A 221 2.98 -3.14 19.73
C VAL A 221 3.82 -2.63 18.54
N LYS A 222 3.67 -3.22 17.36
CA LYS A 222 4.33 -2.76 16.12
C LYS A 222 3.92 -1.33 15.75
N ASN A 223 2.65 -0.96 15.89
CA ASN A 223 2.19 0.40 15.66
C ASN A 223 2.82 1.40 16.64
N GLY A 224 3.03 1.00 17.90
CA GLY A 224 3.75 1.79 18.90
C GLY A 224 5.22 1.97 18.56
N TRP A 225 5.89 0.89 18.15
CA TRP A 225 7.25 0.94 17.62
C TRP A 225 7.34 1.90 16.41
N MET A 226 6.40 1.80 15.46
CA MET A 226 6.34 2.67 14.29
C MET A 226 6.16 4.14 14.66
N ALA A 227 5.38 4.45 15.71
CA ALA A 227 5.25 5.82 16.22
C ALA A 227 6.59 6.38 16.74
N HIS A 228 7.42 5.55 17.40
CA HIS A 228 8.79 5.92 17.76
C HIS A 228 9.68 6.10 16.52
N TYR A 229 9.61 5.16 15.58
CA TYR A 229 10.40 5.17 14.34
C TYR A 229 10.23 6.46 13.54
N VAL A 230 9.00 6.90 13.31
CA VAL A 230 8.72 8.15 12.60
C VAL A 230 8.84 9.41 13.47
N ASP A 231 9.27 9.26 14.74
CA ASP A 231 9.44 10.34 15.70
C ASP A 231 8.13 11.13 15.96
N LYS A 232 7.03 10.40 16.12
CA LYS A 232 5.72 11.01 16.39
C LYS A 232 5.73 11.79 17.70
N SER A 233 5.08 12.97 17.72
CA SER A 233 5.03 13.81 18.91
C SER A 233 4.39 13.10 20.10
N LEU A 234 4.93 13.30 21.31
CA LEU A 234 4.42 12.66 22.54
C LEU A 234 2.93 12.93 22.78
N PRO A 235 2.39 14.16 22.58
CA PRO A 235 0.95 14.40 22.71
C PRO A 235 0.13 13.49 21.79
N MET A 236 0.58 13.25 20.54
CA MET A 236 -0.09 12.36 19.62
C MET A 236 0.00 10.89 20.05
N VAL A 237 1.12 10.48 20.60
CA VAL A 237 1.28 9.12 21.14
C VAL A 237 0.31 8.88 22.28
N LEU A 238 0.21 9.81 23.23
CA LEU A 238 -0.71 9.72 24.36
C LEU A 238 -2.18 9.75 23.92
N PHE A 239 -2.52 10.61 22.97
CA PHE A 239 -3.87 10.63 22.39
C PHE A 239 -4.24 9.31 21.72
N ASN A 240 -3.36 8.77 20.86
CA ASN A 240 -3.61 7.48 20.21
C ASN A 240 -3.74 6.35 21.25
N THR A 241 -2.92 6.37 22.31
CA THR A 241 -3.02 5.41 23.41
C THR A 241 -4.42 5.45 24.04
N LEU A 242 -4.86 6.64 24.42
CA LEU A 242 -6.19 6.82 25.03
C LEU A 242 -7.31 6.40 24.07
N TYR A 243 -7.23 6.85 22.81
CA TYR A 243 -8.20 6.49 21.77
C TYR A 243 -8.33 4.96 21.59
N TYR A 244 -7.23 4.23 21.55
CA TYR A 244 -7.25 2.77 21.43
C TYR A 244 -7.72 2.08 22.74
N CYS A 245 -7.48 2.68 23.91
CA CYS A 245 -8.03 2.18 25.18
C CYS A 245 -9.55 2.34 25.27
N LEU A 246 -10.15 3.27 24.53
CA LEU A 246 -11.61 3.48 24.49
C LEU A 246 -12.33 2.60 23.46
N LYS A 247 -11.60 1.88 22.61
CA LYS A 247 -12.15 0.95 21.61
C LYS A 247 -11.95 -0.50 22.00
N SER A 248 -12.94 -1.34 21.78
CA SER A 248 -12.80 -2.80 21.94
C SER A 248 -11.80 -3.39 20.92
N PRO A 249 -10.92 -4.31 21.33
CA PRO A 249 -10.66 -4.78 22.69
C PRO A 249 -9.71 -3.81 23.42
N TYR A 250 -10.15 -3.19 24.47
CA TYR A 250 -9.58 -2.03 25.19
C TYR A 250 -8.09 -2.09 25.51
N TYR A 251 -7.47 -3.28 25.51
CA TYR A 251 -6.03 -3.47 25.76
C TYR A 251 -5.12 -2.99 24.60
N THR A 252 -5.67 -2.65 23.46
CA THR A 252 -4.88 -2.27 22.28
C THR A 252 -4.10 -0.96 22.50
N GLY A 253 -4.66 -0.05 23.31
CA GLY A 253 -3.94 1.17 23.69
C GLY A 253 -2.73 0.88 24.59
N THR A 254 -2.84 -0.08 25.53
CA THR A 254 -1.70 -0.48 26.35
C THR A 254 -0.61 -1.16 25.51
N ALA A 255 -1.00 -2.00 24.54
CA ALA A 255 -0.05 -2.62 23.60
C ALA A 255 0.69 -1.57 22.76
N TYR A 256 -0.04 -0.58 22.24
CA TYR A 256 0.54 0.53 21.47
C TYR A 256 1.55 1.33 22.30
N PHE A 257 1.16 1.73 23.53
CA PHE A 257 2.05 2.50 24.42
C PHE A 257 3.26 1.69 24.86
N TYR A 258 3.07 0.39 25.16
CA TYR A 258 4.17 -0.52 25.47
C TYR A 258 5.19 -0.57 24.31
N GLY A 259 4.72 -0.74 23.07
CA GLY A 259 5.59 -0.75 21.90
C GLY A 259 6.42 0.53 21.76
N TYR A 260 5.78 1.69 21.96
CA TYR A 260 6.46 2.98 21.93
C TYR A 260 7.51 3.12 23.03
N LEU A 261 7.15 2.85 24.30
CA LEU A 261 8.07 2.96 25.44
C LEU A 261 9.25 1.99 25.33
N ASN A 262 9.00 0.76 24.92
CA ASN A 262 10.05 -0.24 24.72
C ASN A 262 11.08 0.24 23.70
N SER A 263 10.64 0.86 22.62
CA SER A 263 11.52 1.43 21.59
C SER A 263 12.32 2.65 22.11
N VAL A 264 11.70 3.49 22.94
CA VAL A 264 12.41 4.60 23.60
C VAL A 264 13.50 4.07 24.53
N ILE A 265 13.18 3.07 25.36
CA ILE A 265 14.13 2.47 26.33
C ILE A 265 15.28 1.77 25.61
N LYS A 266 14.98 1.02 24.53
CA LYS A 266 15.98 0.33 23.71
C LYS A 266 16.79 1.26 22.82
N LYS A 267 16.39 2.53 22.71
CA LYS A 267 16.99 3.50 21.79
C LYS A 267 16.97 3.00 20.34
N ASP A 268 15.85 2.39 19.94
CA ASP A 268 15.66 1.90 18.58
C ASP A 268 15.90 3.03 17.56
N VAL A 269 16.35 2.65 16.38
CA VAL A 269 16.63 3.61 15.30
C VAL A 269 15.36 4.37 14.90
N LYS A 270 15.53 5.63 14.52
CA LYS A 270 14.50 6.46 13.94
C LYS A 270 14.75 6.64 12.46
N ILE A 271 13.68 6.89 11.70
CA ILE A 271 13.77 7.21 10.28
C ILE A 271 14.79 8.33 10.04
N GLN A 272 15.63 8.17 9.03
CA GLN A 272 16.67 9.17 8.70
C GLN A 272 16.10 10.36 7.94
N ASP A 273 14.97 10.20 7.28
CA ASP A 273 14.29 11.25 6.52
C ASP A 273 13.76 12.34 7.47
N MET A 274 14.45 13.48 7.48
CA MET A 274 14.13 14.62 8.37
C MET A 274 12.79 15.28 8.00
N GLU A 275 12.36 15.19 6.75
CA GLU A 275 11.08 15.75 6.31
C GLU A 275 9.91 14.96 6.92
N ILE A 276 10.00 13.62 6.88
CA ILE A 276 9.03 12.73 7.53
C ILE A 276 9.03 12.93 9.05
N ARG A 277 10.21 13.00 9.68
CA ARG A 277 10.31 13.23 11.12
C ARG A 277 9.65 14.56 11.52
N ASN A 278 9.95 15.64 10.81
CA ASN A 278 9.38 16.95 11.08
C ASN A 278 7.85 16.95 10.92
N TYR A 279 7.33 16.29 9.90
CA TYR A 279 5.90 16.14 9.70
C TYR A 279 5.21 15.47 10.91
N TYR A 280 5.73 14.31 11.37
CA TYR A 280 5.12 13.60 12.50
C TYR A 280 5.36 14.29 13.84
N ARG A 281 6.44 15.03 14.01
CA ARG A 281 6.69 15.88 15.20
C ARG A 281 5.77 17.08 15.26
N SER A 282 5.47 17.70 14.13
CA SER A 282 4.59 18.87 14.05
C SER A 282 3.12 18.55 14.26
N GLN A 283 2.73 17.27 14.23
CA GLN A 283 1.37 16.84 14.54
C GLN A 283 1.08 17.13 16.04
N GLY A 284 0.57 18.30 16.34
CA GLY A 284 0.20 18.75 17.67
C GLY A 284 -1.32 18.71 17.92
N LEU A 285 -1.77 19.36 19.01
CA LEU A 285 -3.17 19.42 19.42
C LEU A 285 -4.11 19.99 18.35
N GLY A 286 -3.67 20.93 17.51
CA GLY A 286 -4.48 21.47 16.41
C GLY A 286 -4.86 20.42 15.37
N PHE A 287 -3.95 19.50 15.05
CA PHE A 287 -4.22 18.36 14.17
C PHE A 287 -5.23 17.37 14.82
N LEU A 288 -5.19 17.23 16.14
CA LEU A 288 -6.17 16.43 16.90
C LEU A 288 -7.57 17.01 16.80
N PHE A 289 -7.73 18.32 16.97
CA PHE A 289 -9.03 18.98 16.86
C PHE A 289 -9.63 18.85 15.45
N SER A 290 -8.83 18.96 14.40
CA SER A 290 -9.31 18.78 13.03
C SER A 290 -9.76 17.33 12.74
N ARG A 291 -9.11 16.33 13.31
CA ARG A 291 -9.52 14.93 13.18
C ARG A 291 -10.78 14.60 13.96
N VAL A 292 -10.91 15.12 15.19
CA VAL A 292 -12.11 14.91 16.01
C VAL A 292 -13.32 15.58 15.36
N SER A 293 -13.19 16.80 14.86
CA SER A 293 -14.29 17.49 14.15
C SER A 293 -14.64 16.80 12.82
N GLY A 294 -13.67 16.22 12.09
CA GLY A 294 -13.92 15.43 10.89
C GLY A 294 -14.68 14.13 11.17
N VAL A 295 -14.39 13.46 12.29
CA VAL A 295 -15.11 12.25 12.72
C VAL A 295 -16.54 12.57 13.18
N LEU A 296 -16.75 13.68 13.87
CA LEU A 296 -18.06 14.12 14.31
C LEU A 296 -18.96 14.54 13.13
N ASN A 297 -18.39 15.18 12.10
CA ASN A 297 -19.13 15.56 10.90
C ASN A 297 -19.47 14.36 9.99
N ASN A 298 -18.66 13.29 9.97
CA ASN A 298 -18.96 12.08 9.19
C ASN A 298 -20.04 11.20 9.84
N ASN A 299 -20.20 11.24 11.16
CA ASN A 299 -21.27 10.52 11.86
C ASN A 299 -22.66 11.20 11.74
N SER A 300 -22.71 12.43 11.25
CA SER A 300 -23.97 13.17 11.04
C SER A 300 -24.57 13.02 9.65
N THR A 301 -23.95 12.23 8.74
CA THR A 301 -24.38 12.09 7.34
C THR A 301 -24.75 10.67 6.90
N GLU A 302 -24.82 9.68 7.80
CA GLU A 302 -25.47 8.40 7.50
C GLU A 302 -26.95 8.45 7.96
N PRO A 303 -27.93 8.49 7.06
CA PRO A 303 -29.31 8.19 7.43
C PRO A 303 -29.41 6.70 7.73
N GLU A 304 -29.91 6.37 8.92
CA GLU A 304 -30.43 5.04 9.25
C GLU A 304 -31.40 4.60 8.14
N GLN A 305 -30.97 3.71 7.27
CA GLN A 305 -31.90 2.96 6.45
C GLN A 305 -32.47 1.84 7.30
N GLY A 306 -33.65 2.10 7.83
CA GLY A 306 -34.44 1.19 8.62
C GLY A 306 -34.70 -0.14 7.90
N GLU A 307 -34.71 -1.17 8.70
CA GLU A 307 -35.30 -2.47 8.44
C GLU A 307 -36.73 -2.33 7.93
N GLN A 308 -37.01 -2.89 6.77
CA GLN A 308 -38.28 -3.57 6.47
C GLN A 308 -38.03 -4.80 5.62
#